data_91d3e565fae4a1b66f766b7cad74b57e
#
_entry.id   91d3e565fae4a1b66f766b7cad74b57e
#
_cell.length_a   1.000
_cell.length_b   1.000
_cell.length_c   1.000
_cell.angle_alpha   90.00
_cell.angle_beta   90.00
_cell.angle_gamma   90.00
#
_symmetry.space_group_name_H-M   'P 1'
#
loop_
_entity.id
_entity.type
_entity.pdbx_description
1 polymer ?
#
loop_
_entity_poly.entity_id
_entity_poly.type
_entity_poly.pdbx_seq_one_letter_code
_entity_poly.pdbx_strand_id
1 'polypeptide(L)'
;RSSDWSSDVCSSDLFAEVMVRTGNADLVAFGRQSLADPAMPKKAFEDRLEDMTPCIACLQGCVANMYAGKPICCLTNPVLGRESEGMKEAETKKKIYVIGGGPAGMCAAFTAARRGHDVTLFEASDVLGGNMRLAAYPPGKGDITNMIRSYITKCEKSGVKIVLNTEVTADLIKKDAPDAVIVATGSETLVLPFIKG
;
A
#
# COMPACT_ATOMS: atom_id res chain seq x y z
N ARG A 1 -24.47 -24.85 -13.17
CA ARG A 1 -23.79 -23.52 -13.40
C ARG A 1 -22.31 -23.75 -13.20
N SER A 2 -21.51 -23.60 -14.28
CA SER A 2 -20.07 -23.71 -14.19
C SER A 2 -19.54 -22.56 -13.31
N SER A 3 -18.90 -22.91 -12.20
CA SER A 3 -18.15 -21.97 -11.38
C SER A 3 -16.87 -21.60 -12.13
N ASP A 4 -16.96 -20.62 -13.01
CA ASP A 4 -15.77 -20.04 -13.62
C ASP A 4 -15.09 -19.16 -12.55
N TRP A 5 -14.08 -19.72 -11.92
CA TRP A 5 -13.23 -19.01 -10.98
C TRP A 5 -12.30 -18.08 -11.75
N SER A 6 -12.78 -16.92 -12.18
CA SER A 6 -11.88 -15.90 -12.73
C SER A 6 -11.08 -15.29 -11.60
N SER A 7 -9.81 -15.04 -11.86
CA SER A 7 -8.89 -14.38 -10.90
C SER A 7 -9.35 -12.97 -10.51
N ASP A 8 -10.27 -12.39 -11.24
CA ASP A 8 -10.83 -11.05 -11.05
C ASP A 8 -11.79 -10.96 -9.86
N VAL A 9 -12.39 -12.06 -9.45
CA VAL A 9 -13.27 -12.14 -8.26
C VAL A 9 -12.51 -11.85 -6.96
N CYS A 10 -11.20 -11.98 -6.95
CA CYS A 10 -10.40 -11.80 -5.73
C CYS A 10 -9.97 -10.36 -5.45
N SER A 11 -10.21 -9.41 -6.35
CA SER A 11 -9.60 -8.08 -6.28
C SER A 11 -10.59 -6.91 -6.16
N SER A 12 -11.89 -7.14 -6.33
CA SER A 12 -12.89 -6.06 -6.34
C SER A 12 -14.12 -6.38 -5.51
N ASP A 13 -14.35 -5.59 -4.46
CA ASP A 13 -15.57 -5.54 -3.67
C ASP A 13 -16.79 -5.15 -4.52
N LEU A 14 -16.61 -4.21 -5.46
CA LEU A 14 -17.66 -3.78 -6.41
C LEU A 14 -18.10 -4.93 -7.32
N PHE A 15 -17.17 -5.77 -7.77
CA PHE A 15 -17.51 -6.94 -8.58
C PHE A 15 -18.31 -7.96 -7.78
N ALA A 16 -17.93 -8.20 -6.52
CA ALA A 16 -18.65 -9.07 -5.61
C ALA A 16 -20.10 -8.59 -5.40
N GLU A 17 -20.27 -7.29 -5.15
CA GLU A 17 -21.59 -6.66 -5.02
C GLU A 17 -22.44 -6.85 -6.28
N VAL A 18 -21.86 -6.60 -7.46
CA VAL A 18 -22.55 -6.83 -8.75
C VAL A 18 -22.98 -8.29 -8.90
N MET A 19 -22.11 -9.25 -8.59
CA MET A 19 -22.41 -10.68 -8.72
C MET A 19 -23.60 -11.11 -7.85
N VAL A 20 -23.63 -10.66 -6.60
CA VAL A 20 -24.74 -10.96 -5.67
C VAL A 20 -26.02 -10.23 -6.11
N ARG A 21 -25.94 -8.95 -6.37
CA ARG A 21 -27.10 -8.10 -6.72
C ARG A 21 -27.77 -8.52 -8.03
N THR A 22 -27.01 -9.01 -9.00
CA THR A 22 -27.54 -9.51 -10.29
C THR A 22 -28.01 -10.96 -10.23
N GLY A 23 -27.92 -11.63 -9.07
CA GLY A 23 -28.32 -13.02 -8.89
C GLY A 23 -27.40 -14.03 -9.60
N ASN A 24 -26.17 -13.62 -9.98
CA ASN A 24 -25.19 -14.51 -10.57
C ASN A 24 -24.47 -15.38 -9.53
N ALA A 25 -24.48 -14.97 -8.26
CA ALA A 25 -23.99 -15.73 -7.13
C ALA A 25 -24.82 -15.41 -5.88
N ASP A 26 -24.97 -16.38 -4.99
CA ASP A 26 -25.59 -16.17 -3.66
C ASP A 26 -24.55 -15.65 -2.65
N LEU A 27 -23.30 -16.07 -2.81
CA LEU A 27 -22.18 -15.72 -1.94
C LEU A 27 -20.91 -15.53 -2.79
N VAL A 28 -19.99 -14.70 -2.31
CA VAL A 28 -18.68 -14.49 -2.92
C VAL A 28 -17.59 -14.79 -1.90
N ALA A 29 -16.59 -15.59 -2.31
CA ALA A 29 -15.43 -15.91 -1.50
C ALA A 29 -14.23 -15.03 -1.90
N PHE A 30 -13.57 -14.44 -0.90
CA PHE A 30 -12.36 -13.66 -1.09
C PHE A 30 -11.13 -14.41 -0.57
N GLY A 31 -10.21 -14.79 -1.46
CA GLY A 31 -8.95 -15.43 -1.09
C GLY A 31 -7.85 -14.40 -0.77
N ARG A 32 -7.10 -13.99 -1.79
CA ARG A 32 -5.96 -13.08 -1.64
C ARG A 32 -6.34 -11.69 -1.13
N GLN A 33 -7.55 -11.23 -1.39
CA GLN A 33 -8.05 -9.96 -0.83
C GLN A 33 -8.12 -10.03 0.70
N SER A 34 -8.52 -11.16 1.27
CA SER A 34 -8.52 -11.35 2.72
C SER A 34 -7.11 -11.35 3.34
N LEU A 35 -6.08 -11.73 2.57
CA LEU A 35 -4.69 -11.59 2.98
C LEU A 35 -4.22 -10.12 2.95
N ALA A 36 -4.67 -9.36 1.95
CA ALA A 36 -4.34 -7.96 1.82
C ALA A 36 -5.06 -7.08 2.87
N ASP A 37 -6.31 -7.40 3.15
CA ASP A 37 -7.15 -6.68 4.12
C ASP A 37 -8.17 -7.62 4.78
N PRO A 38 -7.83 -8.26 5.91
CA PRO A 38 -8.75 -9.14 6.62
C PRO A 38 -9.99 -8.42 7.17
N ALA A 39 -9.91 -7.10 7.35
CA ALA A 39 -11.02 -6.27 7.81
C ALA A 39 -11.92 -5.76 6.67
N MET A 40 -11.66 -6.15 5.42
CA MET A 40 -12.41 -5.68 4.25
C MET A 40 -13.93 -5.87 4.38
N PRO A 41 -14.47 -7.01 4.81
CA PRO A 41 -15.92 -7.18 4.94
C PRO A 41 -16.53 -6.18 5.95
N LYS A 42 -15.85 -5.94 7.06
CA LYS A 42 -16.28 -4.95 8.05
C LYS A 42 -16.25 -3.53 7.48
N LYS A 43 -15.21 -3.18 6.74
CA LYS A 43 -15.08 -1.86 6.08
C LYS A 43 -16.17 -1.65 5.04
N ALA A 44 -16.50 -2.69 4.25
CA ALA A 44 -17.61 -2.64 3.30
C ALA A 44 -18.96 -2.41 4.00
N PHE A 45 -19.20 -3.14 5.08
CA PHE A 45 -20.43 -2.99 5.87
C PHE A 45 -20.59 -1.60 6.51
N GLU A 46 -19.47 -0.96 6.86
CA GLU A 46 -19.41 0.38 7.45
C GLU A 46 -19.27 1.50 6.41
N ASP A 47 -19.41 1.20 5.11
CA ASP A 47 -19.25 2.15 3.98
C ASP A 47 -17.90 2.91 3.99
N ARG A 48 -16.83 2.20 4.33
CA ARG A 48 -15.45 2.73 4.38
C ARG A 48 -14.57 2.11 3.28
N LEU A 49 -15.04 2.18 2.04
CA LEU A 49 -14.38 1.55 0.89
C LEU A 49 -12.97 2.12 0.63
N GLU A 50 -12.80 3.42 0.88
CA GLU A 50 -11.51 4.10 0.72
C GLU A 50 -10.43 3.65 1.74
N ASP A 51 -10.84 3.01 2.84
CA ASP A 51 -9.92 2.45 3.84
C ASP A 51 -9.40 1.06 3.47
N MET A 52 -9.99 0.44 2.46
CA MET A 52 -9.60 -0.91 2.04
C MET A 52 -8.20 -0.93 1.44
N THR A 53 -7.44 -1.96 1.79
CA THR A 53 -6.16 -2.27 1.15
C THR A 53 -6.41 -3.29 0.05
N PRO A 54 -6.28 -2.94 -1.24
CA PRO A 54 -6.54 -3.88 -2.33
C PRO A 54 -5.43 -4.92 -2.46
N CYS A 55 -5.81 -6.12 -2.88
CA CYS A 55 -4.88 -7.09 -3.42
C CYS A 55 -4.46 -6.66 -4.83
N ILE A 56 -3.16 -6.48 -5.07
CA ILE A 56 -2.61 -6.08 -6.39
C ILE A 56 -2.27 -7.27 -7.28
N ALA A 57 -2.76 -8.44 -6.98
CA ALA A 57 -2.54 -9.68 -7.75
C ALA A 57 -1.06 -10.00 -8.08
N CYS A 58 -0.11 -9.54 -7.27
CA CYS A 58 1.33 -9.69 -7.51
C CYS A 58 1.86 -11.11 -7.30
N LEU A 59 1.16 -11.94 -6.51
CA LEU A 59 1.49 -13.33 -6.15
C LEU A 59 2.83 -13.53 -5.42
N GLN A 60 3.66 -12.49 -5.25
CA GLN A 60 5.05 -12.59 -4.80
C GLN A 60 5.20 -13.08 -3.35
N GLY A 61 4.41 -12.53 -2.44
CA GLY A 61 4.52 -12.86 -1.02
C GLY A 61 3.60 -13.99 -0.57
N CYS A 62 2.48 -14.21 -1.23
CA CYS A 62 1.51 -15.25 -0.90
C CYS A 62 1.78 -16.54 -1.67
N VAL A 63 1.43 -16.58 -2.96
CA VAL A 63 1.48 -17.81 -3.77
C VAL A 63 2.92 -18.30 -3.97
N ALA A 64 3.85 -17.42 -4.31
CA ALA A 64 5.25 -17.82 -4.52
C ALA A 64 5.88 -18.37 -3.23
N ASN A 65 5.62 -17.75 -2.07
CA ASN A 65 6.11 -18.26 -0.79
C ASN A 65 5.46 -19.60 -0.42
N MET A 66 4.16 -19.76 -0.68
CA MET A 66 3.44 -21.02 -0.45
C MET A 66 4.09 -22.17 -1.24
N TYR A 67 4.36 -21.99 -2.54
CA TYR A 67 5.04 -23.01 -3.34
C TYR A 67 6.50 -23.25 -2.94
N ALA A 68 7.14 -22.24 -2.36
CA ALA A 68 8.51 -22.36 -1.84
C ALA A 68 8.58 -22.95 -0.42
N GLY A 69 7.46 -23.34 0.18
CA GLY A 69 7.40 -23.83 1.57
C GLY A 69 7.78 -22.78 2.61
N LYS A 70 7.63 -21.49 2.28
CA LYS A 70 7.94 -20.35 3.16
C LYS A 70 6.68 -19.77 3.78
N PRO A 71 6.78 -19.11 4.95
CA PRO A 71 5.66 -18.34 5.48
C PRO A 71 5.16 -17.32 4.48
N ILE A 72 3.84 -17.24 4.31
CA ILE A 72 3.23 -16.26 3.42
C ILE A 72 3.34 -14.86 4.01
N CYS A 73 3.53 -13.87 3.13
CA CYS A 73 3.45 -12.45 3.45
C CYS A 73 2.66 -11.72 2.34
N CYS A 74 2.34 -10.47 2.55
CA CYS A 74 1.65 -9.66 1.55
C CYS A 74 2.39 -8.34 1.34
N LEU A 75 2.58 -7.93 0.08
CA LEU A 75 3.25 -6.67 -0.24
C LEU A 75 2.44 -5.45 0.17
N THR A 76 1.11 -5.58 0.20
CA THR A 76 0.20 -4.48 0.56
C THR A 76 -0.27 -4.54 2.02
N ASN A 77 0.02 -5.64 2.73
CA ASN A 77 -0.30 -5.81 4.15
C ASN A 77 0.95 -6.25 4.92
N PRO A 78 1.73 -5.31 5.45
CA PRO A 78 2.98 -5.62 6.15
C PRO A 78 2.79 -6.34 7.49
N VAL A 79 1.56 -6.41 8.00
CA VAL A 79 1.24 -7.06 9.29
C VAL A 79 0.59 -8.42 9.13
N LEU A 80 0.48 -8.94 7.89
CA LEU A 80 -0.09 -10.26 7.65
C LEU A 80 0.57 -11.35 8.50
N GLY A 81 -0.25 -12.11 9.24
CA GLY A 81 0.19 -13.15 10.17
C GLY A 81 0.70 -12.63 11.51
N ARG A 82 0.63 -11.32 11.75
CA ARG A 82 1.00 -10.66 13.02
C ARG A 82 -0.09 -9.75 13.54
N GLU A 83 -1.32 -9.94 13.07
CA GLU A 83 -2.48 -9.11 13.44
C GLU A 83 -2.74 -9.13 14.95
N SER A 84 -2.48 -10.27 15.59
CA SER A 84 -2.61 -10.43 17.05
C SER A 84 -1.64 -9.60 17.88
N GLU A 85 -0.50 -9.18 17.31
CA GLU A 85 0.45 -8.32 18.00
C GLU A 85 -0.08 -6.90 18.17
N GLY A 86 -1.04 -6.51 17.35
CA GLY A 86 -1.60 -5.16 17.30
C GLY A 86 -0.56 -4.10 16.92
N MET A 87 -1.03 -2.88 16.79
CA MET A 87 -0.14 -1.73 16.61
C MET A 87 0.16 -1.12 17.98
N LYS A 88 1.41 -1.24 18.42
CA LYS A 88 1.85 -0.66 19.68
C LYS A 88 2.09 0.84 19.51
N GLU A 89 1.51 1.64 20.37
CA GLU A 89 1.85 3.05 20.47
C GLU A 89 3.33 3.24 20.87
N ALA A 90 3.91 4.33 20.45
CA ALA A 90 5.28 4.66 20.81
C ALA A 90 5.32 5.22 22.26
N GLU A 91 6.28 4.78 23.04
CA GLU A 91 6.49 5.29 24.42
C GLU A 91 6.80 6.79 24.42
N THR A 92 7.45 7.28 23.38
CA THR A 92 7.81 8.69 23.22
C THR A 92 7.47 9.17 21.81
N LYS A 93 6.71 10.26 21.72
CA LYS A 93 6.42 10.92 20.45
C LYS A 93 7.70 11.53 19.88
N LYS A 94 7.95 11.26 18.59
CA LYS A 94 9.11 11.76 17.84
C LYS A 94 8.67 12.52 16.61
N LYS A 95 9.49 13.51 16.21
CA LYS A 95 9.42 14.18 14.92
C LYS A 95 10.17 13.32 13.89
N ILE A 96 9.44 12.73 12.94
CA ILE A 96 10.00 11.81 11.95
C ILE A 96 9.86 12.38 10.55
N TYR A 97 10.97 12.40 9.82
CA TYR A 97 10.98 12.72 8.40
C TYR A 97 11.06 11.44 7.57
N VAL A 98 10.17 11.32 6.59
CA VAL A 98 10.18 10.26 5.59
C VAL A 98 10.49 10.88 4.24
N ILE A 99 11.53 10.40 3.58
CA ILE A 99 12.03 10.95 2.31
C ILE A 99 11.70 9.97 1.19
N GLY A 100 10.80 10.37 0.29
CA GLY A 100 10.29 9.59 -0.83
C GLY A 100 8.86 9.11 -0.61
N GLY A 101 7.98 9.54 -1.51
CA GLY A 101 6.53 9.27 -1.50
C GLY A 101 6.13 8.01 -2.27
N GLY A 102 7.05 7.08 -2.48
CA GLY A 102 6.75 5.74 -3.00
C GLY A 102 6.03 4.86 -1.98
N PRO A 103 5.66 3.61 -2.34
CA PRO A 103 4.90 2.72 -1.45
C PRO A 103 5.60 2.45 -0.12
N ALA A 104 6.93 2.32 -0.13
CA ALA A 104 7.71 2.10 1.09
C ALA A 104 7.63 3.32 2.03
N GLY A 105 7.83 4.53 1.50
CA GLY A 105 7.75 5.76 2.28
C GLY A 105 6.35 6.05 2.80
N MET A 106 5.31 5.90 1.98
CA MET A 106 3.93 6.04 2.43
C MET A 106 3.59 5.04 3.54
N CYS A 107 4.00 3.76 3.38
CA CYS A 107 3.79 2.72 4.39
C CYS A 107 4.49 3.06 5.71
N ALA A 108 5.74 3.51 5.65
CA ALA A 108 6.49 3.94 6.82
C ALA A 108 5.83 5.16 7.49
N ALA A 109 5.38 6.13 6.70
CA ALA A 109 4.78 7.36 7.19
C ALA A 109 3.47 7.11 7.94
N PHE A 110 2.48 6.44 7.32
CA PHE A 110 1.22 6.18 8.02
C PHE A 110 1.40 5.21 9.21
N THR A 111 2.35 4.29 9.14
CA THR A 111 2.65 3.39 10.27
C THR A 111 3.22 4.17 11.45
N ALA A 112 4.20 5.04 11.22
CA ALA A 112 4.78 5.87 12.25
C ALA A 112 3.74 6.84 12.87
N ALA A 113 2.93 7.48 12.02
CA ALA A 113 1.87 8.37 12.48
C ALA A 113 0.83 7.65 13.35
N ARG A 114 0.40 6.44 12.95
CA ARG A 114 -0.52 5.61 13.75
C ARG A 114 0.08 5.15 15.08
N ARG A 115 1.39 5.11 15.19
CA ARG A 115 2.09 4.86 16.45
C ARG A 115 2.25 6.11 17.33
N GLY A 116 1.72 7.26 16.90
CA GLY A 116 1.69 8.51 17.68
C GLY A 116 2.82 9.48 17.38
N HIS A 117 3.65 9.24 16.38
CA HIS A 117 4.73 10.16 16.00
C HIS A 117 4.20 11.34 15.16
N ASP A 118 4.96 12.46 15.16
CA ASP A 118 4.75 13.59 14.26
C ASP A 118 5.53 13.35 12.96
N VAL A 119 4.81 13.08 11.87
CA VAL A 119 5.42 12.58 10.63
C VAL A 119 5.25 13.57 9.50
N THR A 120 6.37 13.91 8.84
CA THR A 120 6.37 14.64 7.56
C THR A 120 6.94 13.74 6.47
N LEU A 121 6.15 13.54 5.42
CA LEU A 121 6.53 12.80 4.20
C LEU A 121 6.88 13.80 3.12
N PHE A 122 8.12 13.75 2.63
CA PHE A 122 8.61 14.57 1.53
C PHE A 122 8.67 13.77 0.24
N GLU A 123 8.24 14.38 -0.85
CA GLU A 123 8.32 13.81 -2.20
C GLU A 123 8.86 14.88 -3.16
N ALA A 124 9.86 14.51 -3.96
CA ALA A 124 10.50 15.41 -4.92
C ALA A 124 9.57 15.77 -6.08
N SER A 125 8.69 14.85 -6.49
CA SER A 125 7.71 15.08 -7.55
C SER A 125 6.43 15.77 -7.04
N ASP A 126 5.56 16.11 -7.96
CA ASP A 126 4.25 16.71 -7.69
C ASP A 126 3.18 15.70 -7.24
N VAL A 127 3.52 14.39 -7.21
CA VAL A 127 2.58 13.31 -6.91
C VAL A 127 3.22 12.15 -6.14
N LEU A 128 2.43 11.48 -5.31
CA LEU A 128 2.82 10.28 -4.59
C LEU A 128 2.70 9.02 -5.47
N GLY A 129 3.39 7.95 -5.07
CA GLY A 129 3.32 6.62 -5.68
C GLY A 129 4.63 6.13 -6.28
N GLY A 130 5.59 7.03 -6.56
CA GLY A 130 6.90 6.67 -7.10
C GLY A 130 6.82 5.77 -8.33
N ASN A 131 7.77 4.85 -8.49
CA ASN A 131 7.84 3.93 -9.63
C ASN A 131 6.64 2.96 -9.75
N MET A 132 5.82 2.80 -8.71
CA MET A 132 4.61 1.99 -8.80
C MET A 132 3.56 2.59 -9.74
N ARG A 133 3.59 3.89 -9.99
CA ARG A 133 2.75 4.55 -11.01
C ARG A 133 3.06 4.00 -12.40
N LEU A 134 4.35 3.85 -12.72
CA LEU A 134 4.79 3.26 -14.00
C LEU A 134 4.40 1.78 -14.09
N ALA A 135 4.52 1.05 -12.98
CA ALA A 135 4.14 -0.36 -12.91
C ALA A 135 2.63 -0.61 -13.12
N ALA A 136 1.79 0.42 -12.96
CA ALA A 136 0.35 0.34 -13.20
C ALA A 136 -0.06 0.49 -14.67
N TYR A 137 0.82 0.96 -15.55
CA TYR A 137 0.49 1.21 -16.97
C TYR A 137 0.17 -0.03 -17.82
N PRO A 138 0.86 -1.18 -17.64
CA PRO A 138 0.56 -2.35 -18.45
C PRO A 138 -0.90 -2.82 -18.26
N PRO A 139 -1.53 -3.39 -19.32
CA PRO A 139 -2.87 -3.95 -19.22
C PRO A 139 -2.99 -4.96 -18.05
N GLY A 140 -4.10 -4.91 -17.31
CA GLY A 140 -4.36 -5.79 -16.18
C GLY A 140 -3.60 -5.44 -14.88
N LYS A 141 -2.96 -4.26 -14.81
CA LYS A 141 -2.22 -3.77 -13.62
C LYS A 141 -2.90 -2.61 -12.88
N GLY A 142 -4.16 -2.31 -13.20
CA GLY A 142 -4.91 -1.20 -12.60
C GLY A 142 -5.04 -1.26 -11.07
N ASP A 143 -5.03 -2.46 -10.47
CA ASP A 143 -5.07 -2.63 -9.02
C ASP A 143 -3.90 -1.96 -8.28
N ILE A 144 -2.77 -1.77 -8.95
CA ILE A 144 -1.63 -1.01 -8.41
C ILE A 144 -2.03 0.44 -8.14
N THR A 145 -2.82 1.05 -9.02
CA THR A 145 -3.34 2.41 -8.82
C THR A 145 -4.25 2.48 -7.59
N ASN A 146 -5.09 1.46 -7.38
CA ASN A 146 -5.95 1.38 -6.20
C ASN A 146 -5.14 1.27 -4.91
N MET A 147 -4.03 0.52 -4.92
CA MET A 147 -3.10 0.45 -3.79
C MET A 147 -2.49 1.83 -3.49
N ILE A 148 -2.02 2.55 -4.52
CA ILE A 148 -1.45 3.89 -4.33
C ILE A 148 -2.49 4.81 -3.69
N ARG A 149 -3.73 4.84 -4.19
CA ARG A 149 -4.84 5.62 -3.62
C ARG A 149 -5.09 5.25 -2.15
N SER A 150 -5.18 3.96 -1.84
CA SER A 150 -5.37 3.48 -0.48
C SER A 150 -4.23 3.94 0.46
N TYR A 151 -2.98 3.96 0.00
CA TYR A 151 -1.85 4.41 0.80
C TYR A 151 -1.86 5.93 1.02
N ILE A 152 -2.25 6.71 0.01
CA ILE A 152 -2.45 8.16 0.14
C ILE A 152 -3.53 8.44 1.20
N THR A 153 -4.70 7.82 1.07
CA THR A 153 -5.79 7.94 2.05
C THR A 153 -5.35 7.58 3.47
N LYS A 154 -4.54 6.53 3.62
CA LYS A 154 -4.00 6.14 4.93
C LYS A 154 -3.04 7.19 5.50
N CYS A 155 -2.21 7.80 4.68
CA CYS A 155 -1.34 8.90 5.11
C CYS A 155 -2.17 10.09 5.59
N GLU A 156 -3.15 10.52 4.80
CA GLU A 156 -4.05 11.64 5.11
C GLU A 156 -4.84 11.40 6.40
N LYS A 157 -5.53 10.25 6.51
CA LYS A 157 -6.32 9.88 7.70
C LYS A 157 -5.47 9.66 8.96
N SER A 158 -4.18 9.35 8.81
CA SER A 158 -3.25 9.23 9.94
C SER A 158 -2.61 10.55 10.35
N GLY A 159 -2.93 11.66 9.68
CA GLY A 159 -2.38 12.96 10.00
C GLY A 159 -0.93 13.18 9.55
N VAL A 160 -0.48 12.42 8.55
CA VAL A 160 0.85 12.64 7.95
C VAL A 160 0.87 13.96 7.20
N LYS A 161 1.85 14.83 7.51
CA LYS A 161 2.10 16.04 6.74
C LYS A 161 2.80 15.67 5.43
N ILE A 162 2.12 15.84 4.29
CA ILE A 162 2.67 15.56 2.96
C ILE A 162 3.22 16.84 2.35
N VAL A 163 4.47 16.81 1.90
CA VAL A 163 5.17 17.94 1.26
C VAL A 163 5.69 17.47 -0.08
N LEU A 164 5.03 17.89 -1.15
CA LEU A 164 5.38 17.59 -2.55
C LEU A 164 6.36 18.63 -3.10
N ASN A 165 6.90 18.34 -4.30
CA ASN A 165 7.84 19.21 -5.00
C ASN A 165 9.04 19.64 -4.13
N THR A 166 9.48 18.74 -3.24
CA THR A 166 10.54 19.04 -2.29
C THR A 166 11.59 17.95 -2.26
N GLU A 167 12.75 18.25 -2.80
CA GLU A 167 13.93 17.42 -2.67
C GLU A 167 14.60 17.71 -1.32
N VAL A 168 14.72 16.68 -0.49
CA VAL A 168 15.30 16.81 0.85
C VAL A 168 16.82 16.75 0.77
N THR A 169 17.46 17.80 1.24
CA THR A 169 18.92 17.89 1.35
C THR A 169 19.41 17.62 2.77
N ALA A 170 20.68 17.27 2.92
CA ALA A 170 21.31 17.11 4.22
C ALA A 170 21.24 18.39 5.08
N ASP A 171 21.25 19.56 4.45
CA ASP A 171 21.18 20.85 5.15
C ASP A 171 19.78 21.12 5.70
N LEU A 172 18.71 20.71 4.99
CA LEU A 172 17.34 20.76 5.50
C LEU A 172 17.22 19.90 6.77
N ILE A 173 17.74 18.68 6.75
CA ILE A 173 17.69 17.76 7.89
C ILE A 173 18.47 18.34 9.08
N LYS A 174 19.67 18.88 8.85
CA LYS A 174 20.50 19.51 9.92
C LYS A 174 19.79 20.71 10.53
N LYS A 175 19.16 21.54 9.69
CA LYS A 175 18.44 22.75 10.13
C LYS A 175 17.21 22.40 10.97
N ASP A 176 16.42 21.45 10.51
CA ASP A 176 15.15 21.12 11.13
C ASP A 176 15.26 20.09 12.27
N ALA A 177 16.41 19.40 12.36
CA ALA A 177 16.80 18.44 13.38
C ALA A 177 15.66 17.49 13.79
N PRO A 178 15.12 16.66 12.88
CA PRO A 178 14.14 15.64 13.26
C PRO A 178 14.79 14.58 14.14
N ASP A 179 13.98 13.92 15.01
CA ASP A 179 14.46 12.84 15.88
C ASP A 179 14.86 11.58 15.10
N ALA A 180 14.24 11.38 13.93
CA ALA A 180 14.58 10.26 13.04
C ALA A 180 14.27 10.60 11.59
N VAL A 181 15.03 9.99 10.68
CA VAL A 181 14.84 10.08 9.23
C VAL A 181 14.73 8.70 8.64
N ILE A 182 13.69 8.49 7.84
CA ILE A 182 13.48 7.26 7.05
C ILE A 182 13.74 7.60 5.58
N VAL A 183 14.75 7.00 4.99
CA VAL A 183 15.08 7.19 3.58
C VAL A 183 14.40 6.10 2.75
N ALA A 184 13.50 6.50 1.86
CA ALA A 184 12.69 5.64 1.00
C ALA A 184 12.65 6.18 -0.44
N THR A 185 13.76 6.71 -0.93
CA THR A 185 13.90 7.39 -2.24
C THR A 185 13.79 6.44 -3.43
N GLY A 186 13.78 5.13 -3.20
CA GLY A 186 13.61 4.13 -4.25
C GLY A 186 14.87 3.89 -5.07
N SER A 187 14.65 3.60 -6.35
CA SER A 187 15.71 3.30 -7.32
C SER A 187 15.43 3.97 -8.65
N GLU A 188 16.48 4.24 -9.40
CA GLU A 188 16.40 4.71 -10.78
C GLU A 188 16.49 3.54 -11.77
N THR A 189 15.89 3.71 -12.94
CA THR A 189 15.98 2.72 -14.00
C THR A 189 17.38 2.72 -14.59
N LEU A 190 18.03 1.56 -14.60
CA LEU A 190 19.30 1.39 -15.33
C LEU A 190 19.04 1.44 -16.83
N VAL A 191 19.46 2.52 -17.48
CA VAL A 191 19.46 2.62 -18.93
C VAL A 191 20.79 2.10 -19.46
N LEU A 192 20.75 0.94 -20.12
CA LEU A 192 21.96 0.36 -20.71
C LEU A 192 22.36 1.16 -21.95
N PRO A 193 23.61 1.66 -22.06
CA PRO A 193 24.04 2.59 -23.11
C PRO A 193 23.99 2.02 -24.52
N PHE A 194 23.86 0.70 -24.68
CA PHE A 194 23.76 0.00 -25.95
C PHE A 194 22.29 -0.25 -26.40
N ILE A 195 21.31 0.03 -25.54
CA ILE A 195 19.88 -0.03 -25.90
C ILE A 195 19.46 1.37 -26.26
N LYS A 196 19.32 1.64 -27.57
CA LYS A 196 18.71 2.87 -28.06
C LYS A 196 17.19 2.70 -28.00
N GLY A 197 16.52 3.51 -27.19
CA GLY A 197 15.06 3.61 -27.14
C GLY A 197 14.50 4.34 -28.36
#